data_6a38f460e09a933553f660836510c8fd
#
_entry.id   6a38f460e09a933553f660836510c8fd
#
_cell.length_a   1.000
_cell.length_b   1.000
_cell.length_c   1.000
_cell.angle_alpha   90.00
_cell.angle_beta   90.00
_cell.angle_gamma   90.00
#
_symmetry.space_group_name_H-M   'P 1'
#
loop_
_entity.id
_entity.type
_entity.pdbx_description
1 polymer ?
#
loop_
_entity_poly.entity_id
_entity_poly.type
_entity_poly.pdbx_seq_one_letter_code
_entity_poly.pdbx_strand_id
1 'polypeptide(L)'
;MRIGHGYDVHRLTEGRALILGGVRIGYEKGLLGHSDADVLLHAVCDALLGAAGLGDIGRHFPDTDPKYKGADSLELLRQVAGKVAAAGCRVGNVDVTMIAQRPRLKDYIPQMEANIAAALGVEPGRINVKATTEEQLGFTGSGEGMACHAVCLLEEVTTG
;
A
#
# COMPACT_ATOMS: atom_id res chain seq x y z
N MET A 1 3.21 -13.46 17.24
CA MET A 1 3.80 -12.26 16.61
C MET A 1 4.41 -12.64 15.28
N ARG A 2 4.04 -11.91 14.20
CA ARG A 2 4.50 -12.20 12.84
C ARG A 2 4.85 -10.88 12.15
N ILE A 3 5.96 -10.85 11.41
CA ILE A 3 6.43 -9.67 10.67
C ILE A 3 6.22 -9.92 9.18
N GLY A 4 5.81 -8.88 8.47
CA GLY A 4 5.72 -8.88 7.02
C GLY A 4 6.36 -7.63 6.43
N HIS A 5 6.93 -7.77 5.25
CA HIS A 5 7.48 -6.67 4.47
C HIS A 5 6.89 -6.71 3.07
N GLY A 6 6.45 -5.56 2.58
CA GLY A 6 5.96 -5.39 1.23
C GLY A 6 6.79 -4.38 0.48
N TYR A 7 6.98 -4.60 -0.80
CA TYR A 7 7.61 -3.66 -1.71
C TYR A 7 6.84 -3.64 -3.02
N ASP A 8 6.58 -2.44 -3.53
CA ASP A 8 5.94 -2.29 -4.83
C ASP A 8 6.53 -1.08 -5.57
N VAL A 9 6.46 -1.11 -6.87
CA VAL A 9 6.96 -0.06 -7.75
C VAL A 9 6.04 0.06 -8.96
N HIS A 10 5.74 1.31 -9.36
CA HIS A 10 4.99 1.60 -10.57
C HIS A 10 5.65 2.75 -11.32
N ARG A 11 5.51 2.72 -12.66
CA ARG A 11 6.00 3.77 -13.54
C ARG A 11 5.04 4.96 -13.50
N LEU A 12 5.60 6.18 -13.49
CA LEU A 12 4.83 7.42 -13.67
C LEU A 12 4.55 7.62 -15.17
N THR A 13 3.32 8.03 -15.48
CA THR A 13 2.89 8.31 -16.85
C THR A 13 1.87 9.43 -16.87
N GLU A 14 1.75 10.12 -18.00
CA GLU A 14 0.73 11.13 -18.21
C GLU A 14 -0.64 10.47 -18.43
N GLY A 15 -1.70 11.25 -18.19
CA GLY A 15 -3.07 10.80 -18.45
C GLY A 15 -3.67 9.87 -17.42
N ARG A 16 -3.02 9.72 -16.25
CA ARG A 16 -3.55 8.93 -15.14
C ARG A 16 -3.59 9.76 -13.86
N ALA A 17 -4.60 9.51 -13.04
CA ALA A 17 -4.67 10.10 -11.71
C ALA A 17 -3.59 9.48 -10.82
N LEU A 18 -2.97 10.29 -9.97
CA LEU A 18 -2.06 9.82 -8.94
C LEU A 18 -2.86 9.53 -7.67
N ILE A 19 -2.90 8.26 -7.28
CA ILE A 19 -3.60 7.81 -6.08
C ILE A 19 -2.60 7.09 -5.19
N LEU A 20 -2.43 7.57 -3.97
CA LEU A 20 -1.52 7.01 -2.98
C LEU A 20 -2.20 6.96 -1.63
N GLY A 21 -2.18 5.78 -0.99
CA GLY A 21 -2.87 5.59 0.28
C GLY A 21 -4.37 5.87 0.19
N GLY A 22 -4.97 5.62 -0.97
CA GLY A 22 -6.37 5.92 -1.24
C GLY A 22 -6.69 7.40 -1.42
N VAL A 23 -5.66 8.26 -1.51
CA VAL A 23 -5.84 9.71 -1.66
C VAL A 23 -5.48 10.12 -3.08
N ARG A 24 -6.37 10.86 -3.73
CA ARG A 24 -6.08 11.46 -5.02
C ARG A 24 -5.21 12.70 -4.84
N ILE A 25 -4.04 12.69 -5.45
CA ILE A 25 -3.04 13.75 -5.30
C ILE A 25 -2.97 14.56 -6.59
N GLY A 26 -2.97 15.90 -6.45
CA GLY A 26 -2.81 16.80 -7.59
C GLY A 26 -1.39 16.75 -8.13
N TYR A 27 -1.24 16.15 -9.31
CA TYR A 27 0.04 16.03 -10.00
C TYR A 27 -0.22 15.79 -11.49
N GLU A 28 0.73 16.19 -12.35
CA GLU A 28 0.59 16.06 -13.81
C GLU A 28 0.68 14.61 -14.30
N LYS A 29 1.21 13.72 -13.49
CA LYS A 29 1.33 12.28 -13.81
C LYS A 29 0.68 11.42 -12.75
N GLY A 30 0.33 10.21 -13.12
CA GLY A 30 -0.12 9.17 -12.20
C GLY A 30 0.65 7.90 -12.44
N LEU A 31 0.39 6.89 -11.61
CA LEU A 31 1.07 5.60 -11.70
C LEU A 31 0.34 4.68 -12.70
N LEU A 32 1.12 3.92 -13.46
CA LEU A 32 0.61 2.99 -14.45
C LEU A 32 0.51 1.59 -13.86
N GLY A 33 -0.66 0.98 -14.00
CA GLY A 33 -0.91 -0.38 -13.53
C GLY A 33 -2.31 -0.86 -13.92
N HIS A 34 -2.59 -2.13 -13.64
CA HIS A 34 -3.87 -2.77 -13.97
C HIS A 34 -5.02 -2.23 -13.11
N SER A 35 -4.77 -2.03 -11.81
CA SER A 35 -5.70 -1.38 -10.85
C SER A 35 -5.55 0.14 -10.91
N ASP A 36 -5.89 0.84 -9.84
CA ASP A 36 -5.60 2.27 -9.69
C ASP A 36 -4.09 2.54 -9.50
N ALA A 37 -3.27 1.49 -9.43
CA ALA A 37 -1.82 1.53 -9.28
C ALA A 37 -1.36 2.25 -8.00
N ASP A 38 -2.14 2.16 -6.93
CA ASP A 38 -1.77 2.70 -5.62
C ASP A 38 -0.61 1.89 -5.05
N VAL A 39 0.61 2.32 -5.34
CA VAL A 39 1.84 1.62 -4.97
C VAL A 39 1.98 1.50 -3.44
N LEU A 40 1.45 2.47 -2.70
CA LEU A 40 1.50 2.47 -1.24
C LEU A 40 0.61 1.36 -0.68
N LEU A 41 -0.64 1.29 -1.11
CA LEU A 41 -1.57 0.27 -0.63
C LEU A 41 -1.16 -1.13 -1.09
N HIS A 42 -0.57 -1.28 -2.28
CA HIS A 42 -0.06 -2.56 -2.75
C HIS A 42 1.08 -3.07 -1.86
N ALA A 43 1.98 -2.20 -1.43
CA ALA A 43 3.04 -2.57 -0.50
C ALA A 43 2.47 -3.00 0.86
N VAL A 44 1.45 -2.30 1.36
CA VAL A 44 0.77 -2.65 2.61
C VAL A 44 0.09 -4.02 2.48
N CYS A 45 -0.62 -4.27 1.38
CA CYS A 45 -1.25 -5.57 1.13
C CYS A 45 -0.22 -6.70 1.13
N ASP A 46 0.91 -6.52 0.45
CA ASP A 46 1.98 -7.52 0.40
C ASP A 46 2.58 -7.79 1.78
N ALA A 47 2.80 -6.74 2.57
CA ALA A 47 3.30 -6.90 3.94
C ALA A 47 2.35 -7.75 4.79
N LEU A 48 1.06 -7.45 4.74
CA LEU A 48 0.04 -8.16 5.50
C LEU A 48 -0.10 -9.61 5.06
N LEU A 49 -0.17 -9.86 3.76
CA LEU A 49 -0.27 -11.21 3.21
C LEU A 49 0.97 -12.03 3.55
N GLY A 50 2.16 -11.45 3.41
CA GLY A 50 3.41 -12.12 3.75
C GLY A 50 3.51 -12.48 5.23
N ALA A 51 3.14 -11.56 6.11
CA ALA A 51 3.14 -11.81 7.56
C ALA A 51 2.17 -12.94 7.94
N ALA A 52 1.03 -13.03 7.28
CA ALA A 52 0.05 -14.09 7.52
C ALA A 52 0.40 -15.41 6.82
N GLY A 53 1.47 -15.45 6.03
CA GLY A 53 1.87 -16.64 5.28
C GLY A 53 0.96 -16.97 4.11
N LEU A 54 0.30 -15.95 3.52
CA LEU A 54 -0.69 -16.12 2.46
C LEU A 54 -0.15 -15.82 1.05
N GLY A 55 1.15 -15.65 0.90
CA GLY A 55 1.77 -15.33 -0.39
C GLY A 55 1.85 -13.82 -0.62
N ASP A 56 1.43 -13.39 -1.79
CA ASP A 56 1.53 -12.00 -2.22
C ASP A 56 0.24 -11.51 -2.89
N ILE A 57 0.20 -10.22 -3.22
CA ILE A 57 -0.98 -9.59 -3.80
C ILE A 57 -1.33 -10.17 -5.18
N GLY A 58 -0.33 -10.51 -5.99
CA GLY A 58 -0.56 -11.07 -7.31
C GLY A 58 -1.23 -12.45 -7.27
N ARG A 59 -1.01 -13.21 -6.21
CA ARG A 59 -1.65 -14.51 -5.99
C ARG A 59 -3.15 -14.37 -5.72
N HIS A 60 -3.57 -13.31 -5.02
CA HIS A 60 -4.96 -13.10 -4.63
C HIS A 60 -5.72 -12.24 -5.63
N PHE A 61 -5.04 -11.31 -6.29
CA PHE A 61 -5.64 -10.36 -7.23
C PHE A 61 -4.77 -10.27 -8.50
N PRO A 62 -4.75 -11.34 -9.32
CA PRO A 62 -3.88 -11.38 -10.50
C PRO A 62 -4.25 -10.26 -11.48
N ASP A 63 -3.23 -9.58 -12.02
CA ASP A 63 -3.38 -8.51 -13.00
C ASP A 63 -3.88 -9.00 -14.35
N THR A 64 -3.87 -10.31 -14.57
CA THR A 64 -4.45 -10.95 -15.75
C THR A 64 -5.97 -11.11 -15.65
N ASP A 65 -6.56 -10.94 -14.48
CA ASP A 65 -8.01 -11.08 -14.28
C ASP A 65 -8.71 -9.74 -14.58
N PRO A 66 -9.59 -9.70 -15.60
CA PRO A 66 -10.31 -8.45 -15.95
C PRO A 66 -11.14 -7.87 -14.81
N LYS A 67 -11.51 -8.69 -13.83
CA LYS A 67 -12.28 -8.28 -12.64
C LYS A 67 -11.56 -7.17 -11.86
N TYR A 68 -10.23 -7.16 -11.88
CA TYR A 68 -9.43 -6.19 -11.10
C TYR A 68 -8.95 -5.00 -11.92
N LYS A 69 -9.32 -4.92 -13.19
CA LYS A 69 -8.99 -3.78 -14.02
C LYS A 69 -9.62 -2.50 -13.45
N GLY A 70 -8.79 -1.50 -13.16
CA GLY A 70 -9.24 -0.26 -12.54
C GLY A 70 -9.70 -0.39 -11.09
N ALA A 71 -9.38 -1.51 -10.43
CA ALA A 71 -9.82 -1.77 -9.07
C ALA A 71 -9.34 -0.70 -8.09
N ASP A 72 -10.20 -0.37 -7.14
CA ASP A 72 -9.87 0.49 -6.00
C ASP A 72 -9.02 -0.30 -5.01
N SER A 73 -7.79 0.11 -4.81
CA SER A 73 -6.87 -0.59 -3.94
C SER A 73 -7.25 -0.52 -2.46
N LEU A 74 -8.06 0.45 -2.04
CA LEU A 74 -8.64 0.43 -0.68
C LEU A 74 -9.57 -0.77 -0.51
N GLU A 75 -10.34 -1.09 -1.53
CA GLU A 75 -11.20 -2.29 -1.49
C GLU A 75 -10.37 -3.57 -1.46
N LEU A 76 -9.26 -3.62 -2.23
CA LEU A 76 -8.34 -4.74 -2.15
C LEU A 76 -7.77 -4.89 -0.73
N LEU A 77 -7.41 -3.77 -0.10
CA LEU A 77 -6.89 -3.77 1.27
C LEU A 77 -7.93 -4.29 2.26
N ARG A 78 -9.21 -3.91 2.11
CA ARG A 78 -10.28 -4.45 2.95
C ARG A 78 -10.41 -5.97 2.80
N GLN A 79 -10.29 -6.48 1.59
CA GLN A 79 -10.32 -7.92 1.35
C GLN A 79 -9.12 -8.62 1.97
N VAL A 80 -7.93 -8.01 1.90
CA VAL A 80 -6.73 -8.54 2.56
C VAL A 80 -6.92 -8.57 4.08
N ALA A 81 -7.50 -7.52 4.66
CA ALA A 81 -7.81 -7.49 6.09
C ALA A 81 -8.71 -8.67 6.50
N GLY A 82 -9.71 -8.99 5.69
CA GLY A 82 -10.58 -10.15 5.92
C GLY A 82 -9.80 -11.47 5.85
N LYS A 83 -8.89 -11.61 4.90
CA LYS A 83 -8.05 -12.81 4.76
C LYS A 83 -7.10 -12.98 5.94
N VAL A 84 -6.51 -11.91 6.43
CA VAL A 84 -5.63 -11.90 7.61
C VAL A 84 -6.41 -12.33 8.85
N ALA A 85 -7.62 -11.78 9.04
CA ALA A 85 -8.50 -12.17 10.15
C ALA A 85 -8.90 -13.65 10.06
N ALA A 86 -9.24 -14.13 8.86
CA ALA A 86 -9.59 -15.55 8.66
C ALA A 86 -8.42 -16.47 8.91
N ALA A 87 -7.19 -16.00 8.76
CA ALA A 87 -5.97 -16.75 9.08
C ALA A 87 -5.63 -16.72 10.59
N GLY A 88 -6.48 -16.13 11.42
CA GLY A 88 -6.28 -16.09 12.87
C GLY A 88 -5.33 -15.00 13.34
N CYS A 89 -5.17 -13.93 12.58
CA CYS A 89 -4.26 -12.84 12.90
C CYS A 89 -5.01 -11.50 13.00
N ARG A 90 -4.45 -10.58 13.76
CA ARG A 90 -4.89 -9.20 13.80
C ARG A 90 -3.70 -8.27 13.57
N VAL A 91 -3.95 -7.09 13.04
CA VAL A 91 -2.91 -6.10 12.78
C VAL A 91 -2.46 -5.46 14.09
N GLY A 92 -1.17 -5.54 14.38
CA GLY A 92 -0.55 -4.81 15.50
C GLY A 92 -0.24 -3.39 15.08
N ASN A 93 0.56 -3.22 14.04
CA ASN A 93 0.85 -1.90 13.45
C ASN A 93 1.36 -2.06 12.02
N VAL A 94 1.36 -0.94 11.30
CA VAL A 94 1.91 -0.84 9.94
C VAL A 94 2.78 0.41 9.86
N ASP A 95 3.98 0.27 9.32
CA ASP A 95 4.88 1.38 9.03
C ASP A 95 5.21 1.39 7.54
N VAL A 96 5.02 2.54 6.91
CA VAL A 96 5.13 2.70 5.45
C VAL A 96 6.19 3.74 5.14
N THR A 97 7.05 3.44 4.18
CA THR A 97 8.01 4.38 3.61
C THR A 97 7.70 4.57 2.13
N MET A 98 7.12 5.71 1.79
CA MET A 98 6.84 6.08 0.41
C MET A 98 8.04 6.79 -0.19
N ILE A 99 8.46 6.37 -1.38
CA ILE A 99 9.65 6.92 -2.05
C ILE A 99 9.21 7.60 -3.34
N ALA A 100 9.32 8.92 -3.37
CA ALA A 100 8.94 9.73 -4.52
C ALA A 100 9.73 11.03 -4.53
N GLN A 101 10.25 11.42 -5.69
CA GLN A 101 10.93 12.70 -5.83
C GLN A 101 9.95 13.85 -5.77
N ARG A 102 8.83 13.74 -6.46
CA ARG A 102 7.70 14.68 -6.50
C ARG A 102 6.40 13.93 -6.70
N PRO A 103 5.25 14.51 -6.32
CA PRO A 103 5.06 15.77 -5.56
C PRO A 103 5.38 15.59 -4.07
N ARG A 104 5.32 16.68 -3.30
CA ARG A 104 5.42 16.61 -1.84
C ARG A 104 4.16 15.95 -1.29
N LEU A 105 4.33 14.98 -0.41
CA LEU A 105 3.23 14.15 0.10
C LEU A 105 2.80 14.48 1.52
N LYS A 106 3.55 15.33 2.21
CA LYS A 106 3.37 15.62 3.64
C LYS A 106 1.92 15.93 4.02
N ASP A 107 1.26 16.80 3.26
CA ASP A 107 -0.09 17.25 3.60
C ASP A 107 -1.16 16.17 3.40
N TYR A 108 -0.85 15.12 2.64
CA TYR A 108 -1.77 14.01 2.36
C TYR A 108 -1.60 12.84 3.34
N ILE A 109 -0.49 12.80 4.07
CA ILE A 109 -0.16 11.66 4.95
C ILE A 109 -1.25 11.39 6.00
N PRO A 110 -1.79 12.38 6.72
CA PRO A 110 -2.82 12.10 7.72
C PRO A 110 -4.04 11.38 7.12
N GLN A 111 -4.46 11.76 5.92
CA GLN A 111 -5.59 11.10 5.26
C GLN A 111 -5.24 9.69 4.80
N MET A 112 -4.01 9.46 4.34
CA MET A 112 -3.54 8.12 3.98
C MET A 112 -3.60 7.19 5.19
N GLU A 113 -3.10 7.65 6.34
CA GLU A 113 -3.12 6.89 7.59
C GLU A 113 -4.54 6.58 8.04
N ALA A 114 -5.42 7.56 7.96
CA ALA A 114 -6.84 7.38 8.30
C ALA A 114 -7.52 6.35 7.38
N ASN A 115 -7.25 6.41 6.08
CA ASN A 115 -7.80 5.46 5.11
C ASN A 115 -7.35 4.03 5.39
N ILE A 116 -6.06 3.84 5.66
CA ILE A 116 -5.50 2.52 5.95
C ILE A 116 -6.07 1.99 7.28
N ALA A 117 -6.10 2.81 8.32
CA ALA A 117 -6.63 2.43 9.61
C ALA A 117 -8.09 1.99 9.51
N ALA A 118 -8.92 2.75 8.78
CA ALA A 118 -10.33 2.40 8.56
C ALA A 118 -10.47 1.09 7.80
N ALA A 119 -9.68 0.88 6.75
CA ALA A 119 -9.71 -0.35 5.96
C ALA A 119 -9.30 -1.58 6.77
N LEU A 120 -8.36 -1.41 7.70
CA LEU A 120 -7.86 -2.50 8.55
C LEU A 120 -8.65 -2.65 9.85
N GLY A 121 -9.54 -1.71 10.17
CA GLY A 121 -10.31 -1.74 11.42
C GLY A 121 -9.47 -1.53 12.67
N VAL A 122 -8.45 -0.68 12.59
CA VAL A 122 -7.55 -0.39 13.72
C VAL A 122 -7.54 1.11 14.03
N GLU A 123 -7.06 1.47 15.21
CA GLU A 123 -6.87 2.88 15.58
C GLU A 123 -5.82 3.54 14.68
N PRO A 124 -6.04 4.82 14.29
CA PRO A 124 -5.09 5.52 13.40
C PRO A 124 -3.65 5.54 13.91
N GLY A 125 -3.44 5.57 15.22
CA GLY A 125 -2.11 5.55 15.82
C GLY A 125 -1.31 4.27 15.58
N ARG A 126 -1.92 3.24 15.01
CA ARG A 126 -1.24 2.00 14.64
C ARG A 126 -0.71 2.02 13.20
N ILE A 127 -1.00 3.09 12.47
CA ILE A 127 -0.56 3.28 11.09
C ILE A 127 0.38 4.47 11.04
N ASN A 128 1.56 4.28 10.50
CA ASN A 128 2.50 5.36 10.25
C ASN A 128 2.88 5.39 8.78
N VAL A 129 2.83 6.57 8.17
CA VAL A 129 3.29 6.79 6.80
C VAL A 129 4.32 7.90 6.82
N LYS A 130 5.46 7.64 6.21
CA LYS A 130 6.49 8.65 5.99
C LYS A 130 6.89 8.65 4.52
N ALA A 131 7.33 9.78 4.02
CA ALA A 131 7.74 9.95 2.65
C ALA A 131 9.17 10.44 2.60
N THR A 132 9.93 9.97 1.62
CA THR A 132 11.31 10.38 1.39
C THR A 132 11.59 10.47 -0.10
N THR A 133 12.60 11.26 -0.45
CA THR A 133 13.20 11.22 -1.79
C THR A 133 14.43 10.32 -1.74
N GLU A 134 14.97 10.00 -2.91
CA GLU A 134 16.28 9.37 -3.03
C GLU A 134 17.33 10.36 -3.54
N GLU A 135 17.17 11.65 -3.21
CA GLU A 135 18.16 12.70 -3.51
C GLU A 135 18.50 12.78 -5.00
N GLN A 136 17.47 12.67 -5.86
CA GLN A 136 17.58 12.70 -7.33
C GLN A 136 18.32 11.49 -7.92
N LEU A 137 18.55 10.45 -7.13
CA LEU A 137 19.24 9.22 -7.57
C LEU A 137 18.22 8.16 -8.03
N GLY A 138 18.62 7.38 -9.02
CA GLY A 138 17.85 6.24 -9.49
C GLY A 138 16.55 6.61 -10.18
N PHE A 139 15.70 5.60 -10.38
CA PHE A 139 14.44 5.79 -11.12
C PHE A 139 13.40 6.63 -10.36
N THR A 140 13.42 6.59 -9.03
CA THR A 140 12.55 7.46 -8.25
C THR A 140 13.06 8.90 -8.28
N GLY A 141 14.37 9.08 -8.20
CA GLY A 141 15.01 10.39 -8.21
C GLY A 141 14.90 11.11 -9.55
N SER A 142 14.84 10.35 -10.67
CA SER A 142 14.64 10.92 -12.01
C SER A 142 13.16 11.17 -12.34
N GLY A 143 12.24 10.66 -11.53
CA GLY A 143 10.82 10.81 -11.78
C GLY A 143 10.24 9.79 -12.75
N GLU A 144 10.95 8.69 -13.04
CA GLU A 144 10.41 7.61 -13.85
C GLU A 144 9.32 6.82 -13.15
N GLY A 145 9.41 6.70 -11.83
CA GLY A 145 8.47 5.93 -11.06
C GLY A 145 8.50 6.28 -9.58
N MET A 146 7.66 5.58 -8.84
CA MET A 146 7.60 5.65 -7.38
C MET A 146 7.70 4.25 -6.82
N ALA A 147 8.25 4.14 -5.61
CA ALA A 147 8.38 2.89 -4.88
C ALA A 147 7.84 3.06 -3.47
N CYS A 148 7.48 1.95 -2.86
CA CYS A 148 6.99 1.94 -1.49
C CYS A 148 7.44 0.68 -0.77
N HIS A 149 7.90 0.84 0.46
CA HIS A 149 8.12 -0.25 1.40
C HIS A 149 7.09 -0.16 2.51
N ALA A 150 6.57 -1.30 2.92
CA ALA A 150 5.71 -1.40 4.09
C ALA A 150 6.20 -2.52 4.99
N VAL A 151 6.16 -2.30 6.28
CA VAL A 151 6.45 -3.33 7.29
C VAL A 151 5.24 -3.40 8.20
N CYS A 152 4.82 -4.61 8.57
CA CYS A 152 3.72 -4.78 9.51
C CYS A 152 4.08 -5.80 10.57
N LEU A 153 3.41 -5.66 11.70
CA LEU A 153 3.40 -6.64 12.76
C LEU A 153 1.99 -7.18 12.90
N LEU A 154 1.85 -8.50 12.82
CA LEU A 154 0.60 -9.19 13.13
C LEU A 154 0.73 -9.93 14.45
N GLU A 155 -0.38 -10.00 15.16
CA GLU A 155 -0.51 -10.79 16.37
C GLU A 155 -1.43 -11.97 16.08
N GLU A 156 -1.05 -13.17 16.52
CA GLU A 156 -1.90 -14.32 16.41
C GLU A 156 -3.00 -14.24 17.46
N VAL A 157 -4.24 -14.47 17.02
CA VAL A 157 -5.39 -14.46 17.94
C VAL A 157 -5.60 -15.87 18.44
N THR A 158 -5.40 -16.06 19.75
CA THR A 158 -5.71 -17.34 20.39
C THR A 158 -7.21 -17.45 20.58
N THR A 159 -7.84 -18.42 19.91
CA THR A 159 -9.20 -18.85 20.22
C THR A 159 -9.14 -19.66 21.50
N GLY A 160 -9.44 -19.02 22.59
CA GLY A 160 -9.54 -19.71 23.89
C GLY A 160 -10.88 -20.41 24.04
#